data_445d7c3503a0e821b1da96f7bccb7891
#
_entry.id   445d7c3503a0e821b1da96f7bccb7891
#
_cell.length_a   1.000
_cell.length_b   1.000
_cell.length_c   1.000
_cell.angle_alpha   90.00
_cell.angle_beta   90.00
_cell.angle_gamma   90.00
#
_symmetry.space_group_name_H-M   'P 1'
#
loop_
_entity.id
_entity.type
_entity.pdbx_description
1 polymer ?
#
loop_
_entity_poly.entity_id
_entity_poly.type
_entity_poly.pdbx_seq_one_letter_code
_entity_poly.pdbx_strand_id
1 'polypeptide(L)'
;MNIEKILFQIICEDEGYVHTARSRNDQVITDFKIWTRSATNEINKSLDNIIKTILKISEKNIYTIMPGFTHLKNAQPFSFAHYLMAYV
;
A
#
# COMPACT_ATOMS: atom_id res chain seq x y z
N MET A 1 23.63 -9.01 -2.17
CA MET A 1 24.11 -8.09 -1.13
C MET A 1 24.25 -8.92 0.13
N ASN A 2 25.45 -9.00 0.69
CA ASN A 2 25.71 -9.91 1.79
C ASN A 2 25.25 -9.29 3.11
N ILE A 3 24.02 -9.56 3.51
CA ILE A 3 23.46 -9.18 4.83
C ILE A 3 24.40 -9.65 5.94
N GLU A 4 24.98 -10.83 5.79
CA GLU A 4 25.99 -11.40 6.70
C GLU A 4 27.22 -10.50 6.86
N LYS A 5 27.74 -9.91 5.76
CA LYS A 5 28.87 -8.97 5.86
C LYS A 5 28.54 -7.69 6.62
N ILE A 6 27.29 -7.22 6.48
CA ILE A 6 26.84 -6.03 7.21
C ILE A 6 26.65 -6.36 8.70
N LEU A 7 26.06 -7.52 9.00
CA LEU A 7 25.91 -8.01 10.37
C LEU A 7 27.28 -8.19 11.04
N PHE A 8 28.26 -8.78 10.33
CA PHE A 8 29.63 -8.92 10.83
C PHE A 8 30.26 -7.58 11.18
N GLN A 9 30.03 -6.55 10.38
CA GLN A 9 30.53 -5.19 10.64
C GLN A 9 29.88 -4.53 11.89
N ILE A 10 28.64 -4.94 12.23
CA ILE A 10 27.87 -4.35 13.32
C ILE A 10 28.09 -5.11 14.65
N ILE A 11 28.15 -6.44 14.60
CA ILE A 11 28.10 -7.32 15.78
C ILE A 11 29.49 -7.95 16.08
N CYS A 12 30.48 -7.77 15.17
CA CYS A 12 31.82 -8.34 15.31
C CYS A 12 31.83 -9.87 15.51
N GLU A 13 32.50 -10.37 16.53
CA GLU A 13 32.73 -11.80 16.77
C GLU A 13 31.46 -12.60 17.10
N ASP A 14 30.37 -11.97 17.49
CA ASP A 14 29.13 -12.63 17.91
C ASP A 14 28.26 -13.10 16.72
N GLU A 15 28.65 -12.80 15.46
CA GLU A 15 27.93 -13.26 14.27
C GLU A 15 27.81 -14.78 14.19
N GLY A 16 28.86 -15.52 14.61
CA GLY A 16 28.88 -16.99 14.62
C GLY A 16 27.74 -17.61 15.44
N TYR A 17 27.28 -16.94 16.49
CA TYR A 17 26.19 -17.41 17.34
C TYR A 17 24.81 -17.19 16.70
N VAL A 18 24.64 -16.16 15.87
CA VAL A 18 23.38 -15.89 15.17
C VAL A 18 23.08 -16.96 14.11
N HIS A 19 24.11 -17.60 13.57
CA HIS A 19 23.98 -18.68 12.57
C HIS A 19 23.76 -20.06 13.19
N THR A 20 24.00 -20.23 14.49
CA THR A 20 23.91 -21.53 15.17
C THR A 20 22.47 -22.04 15.15
N ALA A 21 22.27 -23.30 14.71
CA ALA A 21 20.99 -24.01 14.67
C ALA A 21 19.89 -23.34 13.82
N ARG A 22 20.22 -22.41 12.90
CA ARG A 22 19.26 -21.75 12.03
C ARG A 22 19.37 -22.27 10.59
N SER A 23 18.20 -22.61 9.99
CA SER A 23 18.12 -22.91 8.57
C SER A 23 18.22 -21.63 7.74
N ARG A 24 18.96 -21.67 6.63
CA ARG A 24 19.00 -20.57 5.65
C ARG A 24 17.60 -20.26 5.08
N ASN A 25 16.76 -21.27 4.94
CA ASN A 25 15.39 -21.12 4.48
C ASN A 25 14.55 -20.29 5.44
N ASP A 26 14.71 -20.48 6.76
CA ASP A 26 13.99 -19.69 7.75
C ASP A 26 14.38 -18.21 7.70
N GLN A 27 15.66 -17.93 7.47
CA GLN A 27 16.14 -16.57 7.26
C GLN A 27 15.52 -15.93 6.04
N VAL A 28 15.58 -16.60 4.89
CA VAL A 28 15.05 -16.06 3.63
C VAL A 28 13.54 -15.78 3.73
N ILE A 29 12.78 -16.68 4.34
CA ILE A 29 11.34 -16.50 4.55
C ILE A 29 11.06 -15.34 5.51
N THR A 30 11.85 -15.21 6.56
CA THR A 30 11.69 -14.10 7.52
C THR A 30 11.97 -12.76 6.85
N ASP A 31 13.06 -12.64 6.12
CA ASP A 31 13.43 -11.43 5.38
C ASP A 31 12.36 -11.06 4.35
N PHE A 32 11.84 -12.05 3.63
CA PHE A 32 10.76 -11.85 2.67
C PHE A 32 9.47 -11.35 3.35
N LYS A 33 9.10 -11.90 4.50
CA LYS A 33 7.93 -11.45 5.27
C LYS A 33 8.09 -10.01 5.78
N ILE A 34 9.28 -9.65 6.25
CA ILE A 34 9.59 -8.29 6.70
C ILE A 34 9.48 -7.30 5.53
N TRP A 35 10.08 -7.65 4.41
CA TRP A 35 10.00 -6.83 3.19
C TRP A 35 8.54 -6.68 2.71
N THR A 36 7.79 -7.78 2.64
CA THR A 36 6.38 -7.77 2.22
C THR A 36 5.54 -6.85 3.11
N ARG A 37 5.75 -6.91 4.43
CA ARG A 37 5.07 -6.02 5.38
C ARG A 37 5.40 -4.55 5.11
N SER A 38 6.66 -4.23 4.87
CA SER A 38 7.09 -2.86 4.55
C SER A 38 6.46 -2.38 3.25
N ALA A 39 6.52 -3.17 2.18
CA ALA A 39 5.93 -2.86 0.88
C ALA A 39 4.39 -2.67 0.99
N THR A 40 3.71 -3.54 1.74
CA THR A 40 2.27 -3.40 1.98
C THR A 40 1.93 -2.09 2.71
N ASN A 41 2.73 -1.70 3.70
CA ASN A 41 2.52 -0.43 4.40
C ASN A 41 2.71 0.78 3.48
N GLU A 42 3.65 0.75 2.55
CA GLU A 42 3.84 1.81 1.55
C GLU A 42 2.66 1.91 0.58
N ILE A 43 2.15 0.76 0.12
CA ILE A 43 0.96 0.70 -0.73
C ILE A 43 -0.25 1.28 0.02
N ASN A 44 -0.48 0.87 1.26
CA ASN A 44 -1.58 1.39 2.07
C ASN A 44 -1.51 2.91 2.25
N LYS A 45 -0.33 3.46 2.53
CA LYS A 45 -0.14 4.92 2.60
C LYS A 45 -0.49 5.61 1.29
N SER A 46 -0.15 5.00 0.15
CA SER A 46 -0.46 5.54 -1.17
C SER A 46 -1.97 5.51 -1.44
N LEU A 47 -2.65 4.42 -1.09
CA LEU A 47 -4.11 4.29 -1.17
C LEU A 47 -4.81 5.33 -0.28
N ASP A 48 -4.38 5.49 0.97
CA ASP A 48 -4.91 6.51 1.86
C ASP A 48 -4.82 7.93 1.27
N ASN A 49 -3.73 8.23 0.58
CA ASN A 49 -3.56 9.52 -0.08
C ASN A 49 -4.52 9.69 -1.27
N ILE A 50 -4.76 8.63 -2.04
CA ILE A 50 -5.75 8.65 -3.13
C ILE A 50 -7.15 8.87 -2.54
N ILE A 51 -7.54 8.11 -1.53
CA ILE A 51 -8.83 8.25 -0.86
C ILE A 51 -9.03 9.67 -0.33
N LYS A 52 -8.06 10.21 0.39
CA LYS A 52 -8.11 11.59 0.90
C LYS A 52 -8.28 12.61 -0.21
N THR A 53 -7.64 12.39 -1.36
CA THR A 53 -7.75 13.27 -2.52
C THR A 53 -9.15 13.20 -3.14
N ILE A 54 -9.70 12.00 -3.31
CA ILE A 54 -11.06 11.78 -3.80
C ILE A 54 -12.08 12.45 -2.87
N LEU A 55 -11.96 12.24 -1.56
CA LEU A 55 -12.84 12.86 -0.57
C LEU A 55 -12.81 14.39 -0.66
N LYS A 56 -11.61 14.98 -0.76
CA LYS A 56 -11.44 16.43 -0.90
C LYS A 56 -12.06 17.01 -2.18
N ILE A 57 -11.99 16.24 -3.28
CA ILE A 57 -12.64 16.62 -4.53
C ILE A 57 -14.16 16.48 -4.42
N SER A 58 -14.64 15.40 -3.83
CA SER A 58 -16.06 15.13 -3.61
C SER A 58 -16.71 16.21 -2.76
N GLU A 59 -16.06 16.61 -1.67
CA GLU A 59 -16.53 17.67 -0.77
C GLU A 59 -16.77 19.00 -1.49
N LYS A 60 -15.90 19.34 -2.46
CA LYS A 60 -16.04 20.56 -3.27
C LYS A 60 -17.14 20.46 -4.35
N ASN A 61 -17.57 19.27 -4.68
CA ASN A 61 -18.45 18.99 -5.82
C ASN A 61 -19.77 18.32 -5.42
N ILE A 62 -20.22 18.53 -4.19
CA ILE A 62 -21.47 17.92 -3.67
C ILE A 62 -22.67 18.30 -4.54
N TYR A 63 -22.73 19.55 -4.99
CA TYR A 63 -23.83 20.10 -5.79
C TYR A 63 -23.58 20.08 -7.30
N THR A 64 -22.43 19.57 -7.76
CA THR A 64 -22.12 19.42 -9.17
C THR A 64 -22.89 18.25 -9.74
N ILE A 65 -23.89 18.53 -10.59
CA ILE A 65 -24.74 17.51 -11.21
C ILE A 65 -24.10 17.05 -12.50
N MET A 66 -24.14 15.73 -12.74
CA MET A 66 -23.71 15.11 -13.98
C MET A 66 -24.75 14.09 -14.47
N PRO A 67 -24.87 13.86 -15.79
CA PRO A 67 -25.77 12.84 -16.32
C PRO A 67 -25.21 11.43 -16.11
N GLY A 68 -26.06 10.52 -15.69
CA GLY A 68 -25.79 9.09 -15.77
C GLY A 68 -26.16 8.56 -17.15
N PHE A 69 -25.44 7.53 -17.58
CA PHE A 69 -25.68 6.92 -18.89
C PHE A 69 -26.04 5.43 -18.73
N THR A 70 -27.02 4.99 -19.53
CA THR A 70 -27.35 3.58 -19.71
C THR A 70 -27.46 3.32 -21.20
N HIS A 71 -26.67 2.37 -21.73
CA HIS A 71 -26.61 2.07 -23.16
C HIS A 71 -26.37 3.32 -24.03
N LEU A 72 -25.44 4.18 -23.65
CA LEU A 72 -25.09 5.44 -24.29
C LEU A 72 -26.23 6.48 -24.31
N LYS A 73 -27.32 6.27 -23.57
CA LYS A 73 -28.43 7.23 -23.43
C LYS A 73 -28.40 7.84 -22.04
N ASN A 74 -28.80 9.12 -21.97
CA ASN A 74 -28.98 9.78 -20.69
C ASN A 74 -30.02 9.03 -19.85
N ALA A 75 -29.66 8.69 -18.63
CA ALA A 75 -30.54 8.09 -17.63
C ALA A 75 -30.88 9.14 -16.57
N GLN A 76 -30.53 8.86 -15.30
CA GLN A 76 -30.85 9.78 -14.21
C GLN A 76 -29.67 10.71 -13.88
N PRO A 77 -29.93 11.95 -13.44
CA PRO A 77 -28.90 12.83 -12.94
C PRO A 77 -28.40 12.34 -11.55
N PHE A 78 -27.12 12.52 -11.29
CA PHE A 78 -26.52 12.30 -9.97
C PHE A 78 -25.40 13.31 -9.72
N SER A 79 -24.96 13.46 -8.46
CA SER A 79 -23.86 14.37 -8.17
C SER A 79 -22.51 13.75 -8.47
N PHE A 80 -21.57 14.59 -8.91
CA PHE A 80 -20.19 14.15 -9.17
C PHE A 80 -19.54 13.60 -7.89
N ALA A 81 -19.87 14.16 -6.73
CA ALA A 81 -19.43 13.64 -5.45
C ALA A 81 -19.92 12.20 -5.22
N HIS A 82 -21.20 11.92 -5.51
CA HIS A 82 -21.74 10.57 -5.38
C HIS A 82 -21.01 9.56 -6.29
N TYR A 83 -20.70 9.97 -7.51
CA TYR A 83 -19.90 9.14 -8.42
C TYR A 83 -18.51 8.82 -7.87
N LEU A 84 -17.81 9.82 -7.32
CA LEU A 84 -16.48 9.64 -6.76
C LEU A 84 -16.48 8.76 -5.52
N MET A 85 -17.55 8.82 -4.71
CA MET A 85 -17.67 7.98 -3.49
C MET A 85 -17.76 6.47 -3.77
N ALA A 86 -18.04 6.07 -5.02
CA ALA A 86 -17.98 4.66 -5.40
C ALA A 86 -16.55 4.09 -5.45
N TYR A 87 -15.54 4.94 -5.38
CA TYR A 87 -14.12 4.57 -5.42
C TYR A 87 -13.41 4.72 -4.06
N VAL A 88 -14.14 5.02 -3.01
CA VAL A 88 -13.66 5.16 -1.63
C VAL A 88 -14.11 3.97 -0.78
#